data_eae821b3e8918a9ea2a4db3b57601ea2
#
_entry.id   eae821b3e8918a9ea2a4db3b57601ea2
#
_cell.length_a   1.000
_cell.length_b   1.000
_cell.length_c   1.000
_cell.angle_alpha   90.00
_cell.angle_beta   90.00
_cell.angle_gamma   90.00
#
_symmetry.space_group_name_H-M   'P 1'
#
loop_
_entity.id
_entity.type
_entity.pdbx_description
1 polymer ?
#
loop_
_entity_poly.entity_id
_entity_poly.type
_entity_poly.pdbx_seq_one_letter_code
_entity_poly.pdbx_strand_id
1 'polypeptide(L)'
;MTDDDALVDFHEADARPPTAAVVASLAAAGVASTAGAVAGPAGGALLGVAALAFLVGSFRRSSRVLGWGAAVGVGGLALAGYRGAPAEALLVAAVGLTVAWDIADHGVGLGEQVGRGARVRRNVAVHAGASLLVGALAAALVYGVTLAVGGGQPVAALALLLAGGIALISALR
;
A
#
# COMPACT_ATOMS: atom_id res chain seq x y z
N MET A 1 -35.67 -29.07 -28.57
CA MET A 1 -35.02 -27.79 -28.28
C MET A 1 -35.17 -27.61 -26.78
N THR A 2 -34.16 -28.11 -26.07
CA THR A 2 -34.18 -28.32 -24.63
C THR A 2 -33.74 -27.02 -23.92
N ASP A 3 -34.47 -26.65 -22.88
CA ASP A 3 -34.28 -25.47 -22.02
C ASP A 3 -32.92 -25.41 -21.28
N ASP A 4 -32.00 -26.31 -21.58
CA ASP A 4 -30.67 -26.39 -20.96
C ASP A 4 -29.64 -25.39 -21.51
N ASP A 5 -29.89 -24.80 -22.68
CA ASP A 5 -28.97 -23.82 -23.27
C ASP A 5 -29.12 -22.40 -22.70
N ALA A 6 -30.15 -22.16 -21.87
CA ALA A 6 -30.41 -20.83 -21.32
C ALA A 6 -29.72 -20.57 -19.97
N LEU A 7 -28.99 -21.53 -19.40
CA LEU A 7 -28.49 -21.43 -18.03
C LEU A 7 -26.96 -21.20 -17.93
N VAL A 8 -26.24 -21.03 -19.01
CA VAL A 8 -24.76 -20.89 -18.98
C VAL A 8 -24.28 -19.65 -19.71
N ASP A 9 -25.03 -18.58 -19.68
CA ASP A 9 -24.45 -17.25 -19.94
C ASP A 9 -24.07 -16.60 -18.62
N PHE A 10 -23.25 -17.30 -17.84
CA PHE A 10 -22.46 -16.64 -16.83
C PHE A 10 -21.50 -15.74 -17.63
N HIS A 11 -21.90 -14.49 -17.81
CA HIS A 11 -21.00 -13.43 -18.21
C HIS A 11 -19.70 -13.68 -17.45
N GLU A 12 -18.61 -13.97 -18.15
CA GLU A 12 -17.28 -13.99 -17.55
C GLU A 12 -17.12 -12.62 -16.89
N ALA A 13 -17.36 -12.59 -15.60
CA ALA A 13 -17.27 -11.36 -14.84
C ALA A 13 -15.87 -10.82 -15.08
N ASP A 14 -15.75 -9.62 -15.66
CA ASP A 14 -14.45 -9.03 -15.98
C ASP A 14 -13.65 -8.92 -14.66
N ALA A 15 -12.78 -9.90 -14.43
CA ALA A 15 -11.99 -10.08 -13.20
C ALA A 15 -10.91 -8.99 -13.01
N ARG A 16 -11.01 -7.88 -13.75
CA ARG A 16 -10.08 -6.76 -13.61
C ARG A 16 -10.35 -5.99 -12.32
N PRO A 17 -9.29 -5.45 -11.68
CA PRO A 17 -9.46 -4.58 -10.53
C PRO A 17 -10.38 -3.39 -10.84
N PRO A 18 -11.22 -2.99 -9.89
CA PRO A 18 -12.06 -1.79 -10.03
C PRO A 18 -11.20 -0.56 -10.34
N THR A 19 -11.60 0.24 -11.31
CA THR A 19 -10.87 1.47 -11.69
C THR A 19 -10.65 2.40 -10.50
N ALA A 20 -11.63 2.45 -9.58
CA ALA A 20 -11.51 3.24 -8.36
C ALA A 20 -10.34 2.81 -7.47
N ALA A 21 -10.09 1.49 -7.34
CA ALA A 21 -8.96 0.97 -6.56
C ALA A 21 -7.63 1.31 -7.24
N VAL A 22 -7.53 1.14 -8.56
CA VAL A 22 -6.31 1.48 -9.31
C VAL A 22 -5.99 2.97 -9.18
N VAL A 23 -6.98 3.85 -9.36
CA VAL A 23 -6.78 5.30 -9.26
C VAL A 23 -6.39 5.70 -7.82
N ALA A 24 -7.07 5.16 -6.81
CA ALA A 24 -6.76 5.47 -5.41
C ALA A 24 -5.35 4.98 -5.01
N SER A 25 -4.98 3.76 -5.42
CA SER A 25 -3.63 3.23 -5.20
C SER A 25 -2.56 4.10 -5.87
N LEU A 26 -2.75 4.50 -7.13
CA LEU A 26 -1.80 5.35 -7.84
C LEU A 26 -1.71 6.76 -7.25
N ALA A 27 -2.83 7.32 -6.75
CA ALA A 27 -2.82 8.59 -6.04
C ALA A 27 -1.98 8.51 -4.76
N ALA A 28 -2.18 7.46 -3.95
CA ALA A 28 -1.39 7.22 -2.75
C ALA A 28 0.10 6.97 -3.07
N ALA A 29 0.40 6.22 -4.14
CA ALA A 29 1.77 6.00 -4.62
C ALA A 29 2.42 7.29 -5.12
N GLY A 30 1.64 8.19 -5.74
CA GLY A 30 2.09 9.53 -6.13
C GLY A 30 2.48 10.37 -4.91
N VAL A 31 1.67 10.35 -3.85
CA VAL A 31 2.01 11.01 -2.57
C VAL A 31 3.29 10.41 -1.99
N ALA A 32 3.42 9.09 -1.97
CA ALA A 32 4.63 8.43 -1.49
C ALA A 32 5.88 8.84 -2.29
N SER A 33 5.77 8.88 -3.62
CA SER A 33 6.88 9.22 -4.50
C SER A 33 7.31 10.69 -4.35
N THR A 34 6.36 11.62 -4.21
CA THR A 34 6.65 13.05 -4.00
C THR A 34 7.26 13.29 -2.64
N ALA A 35 6.73 12.70 -1.56
CA ALA A 35 7.32 12.78 -0.24
C ALA A 35 8.73 12.15 -0.22
N GLY A 36 8.90 11.02 -0.90
CA GLY A 36 10.19 10.36 -1.07
C GLY A 36 11.20 11.21 -1.85
N ALA A 37 10.76 11.98 -2.85
CA ALA A 37 11.62 12.92 -3.59
C ALA A 37 12.09 14.09 -2.71
N VAL A 38 11.22 14.57 -1.81
CA VAL A 38 11.58 15.58 -0.79
C VAL A 38 12.60 14.98 0.19
N ALA A 39 12.45 13.70 0.56
CA ALA A 39 13.38 12.98 1.41
C ALA A 39 14.74 12.74 0.73
N GLY A 40 14.78 12.68 -0.61
CA GLY A 40 15.98 12.52 -1.41
C GLY A 40 15.73 11.84 -2.75
N PRO A 41 16.50 12.20 -3.80
CA PRO A 41 16.22 11.76 -5.17
C PRO A 41 16.23 10.25 -5.36
N ALA A 42 17.11 9.54 -4.68
CA ALA A 42 17.19 8.08 -4.77
C ALA A 42 15.98 7.39 -4.11
N GLY A 43 15.52 7.91 -2.95
CA GLY A 43 14.29 7.43 -2.29
C GLY A 43 13.07 7.65 -3.17
N GLY A 44 12.92 8.86 -3.72
CA GLY A 44 11.85 9.19 -4.65
C GLY A 44 11.85 8.32 -5.90
N ALA A 45 13.02 8.05 -6.49
CA ALA A 45 13.15 7.18 -7.66
C ALA A 45 12.68 5.74 -7.38
N LEU A 46 13.09 5.15 -6.25
CA LEU A 46 12.66 3.80 -5.86
C LEU A 46 11.15 3.75 -5.56
N LEU A 47 10.59 4.78 -4.93
CA LEU A 47 9.14 4.88 -4.73
C LEU A 47 8.39 5.06 -6.05
N GLY A 48 8.98 5.77 -7.02
CA GLY A 48 8.46 5.84 -8.40
C GLY A 48 8.44 4.46 -9.09
N VAL A 49 9.51 3.68 -8.92
CA VAL A 49 9.55 2.27 -9.41
C VAL A 49 8.47 1.43 -8.72
N ALA A 50 8.26 1.61 -7.41
CA ALA A 50 7.18 0.93 -6.68
C ALA A 50 5.79 1.31 -7.24
N ALA A 51 5.56 2.59 -7.55
CA ALA A 51 4.32 3.05 -8.17
C ALA A 51 4.07 2.41 -9.54
N LEU A 52 5.11 2.30 -10.38
CA LEU A 52 5.04 1.58 -11.65
C LEU A 52 4.74 0.09 -11.45
N ALA A 53 5.35 -0.54 -10.44
CA ALA A 53 5.06 -1.94 -10.11
C ALA A 53 3.61 -2.12 -9.65
N PHE A 54 3.04 -1.18 -8.89
CA PHE A 54 1.61 -1.22 -8.52
C PHE A 54 0.71 -1.09 -9.73
N LEU A 55 1.03 -0.20 -10.67
CA LEU A 55 0.32 -0.10 -11.93
C LEU A 55 0.35 -1.43 -12.71
N VAL A 56 1.55 -1.97 -12.93
CA VAL A 56 1.73 -3.23 -13.67
C VAL A 56 1.09 -4.41 -12.95
N GLY A 57 1.24 -4.49 -11.63
CA GLY A 57 0.65 -5.54 -10.79
C GLY A 57 -0.88 -5.54 -10.84
N SER A 58 -1.49 -4.36 -10.80
CA SER A 58 -2.94 -4.18 -10.95
C SER A 58 -3.42 -4.65 -12.34
N PHE A 59 -2.73 -4.28 -13.43
CA PHE A 59 -3.08 -4.73 -14.77
C PHE A 59 -2.87 -6.24 -14.97
N ARG A 60 -1.81 -6.79 -14.40
CA ARG A 60 -1.50 -8.23 -14.47
C ARG A 60 -2.25 -9.06 -13.43
N ARG A 61 -3.02 -8.43 -12.55
CA ARG A 61 -3.74 -9.08 -11.44
C ARG A 61 -2.81 -9.94 -10.60
N SER A 62 -1.65 -9.41 -10.24
CA SER A 62 -0.59 -10.16 -9.59
C SER A 62 -0.18 -9.53 -8.27
N SER A 63 -0.67 -10.07 -7.15
CA SER A 63 -0.26 -9.68 -5.79
C SER A 63 1.24 -9.88 -5.58
N ARG A 64 1.87 -10.82 -6.31
CA ARG A 64 3.33 -10.99 -6.26
C ARG A 64 4.07 -9.76 -6.80
N VAL A 65 3.62 -9.18 -7.93
CA VAL A 65 4.21 -7.95 -8.49
C VAL A 65 3.98 -6.78 -7.55
N LEU A 66 2.79 -6.67 -6.95
CA LEU A 66 2.49 -5.67 -5.93
C LEU A 66 3.42 -5.80 -4.72
N GLY A 67 3.64 -7.02 -4.22
CA GLY A 67 4.56 -7.29 -3.11
C GLY A 67 6.01 -6.90 -3.44
N TRP A 68 6.51 -7.21 -4.63
CA TRP A 68 7.83 -6.75 -5.06
C TRP A 68 7.91 -5.23 -5.17
N GLY A 69 6.87 -4.57 -5.67
CA GLY A 69 6.78 -3.11 -5.68
C GLY A 69 6.89 -2.52 -4.28
N ALA A 70 6.14 -3.08 -3.32
CA ALA A 70 6.20 -2.66 -1.92
C ALA A 70 7.61 -2.86 -1.32
N ALA A 71 8.25 -4.00 -1.58
CA ALA A 71 9.61 -4.27 -1.12
C ALA A 71 10.63 -3.26 -1.67
N VAL A 72 10.54 -2.91 -2.96
CA VAL A 72 11.39 -1.87 -3.56
C VAL A 72 11.12 -0.51 -2.91
N GLY A 73 9.87 -0.16 -2.65
CA GLY A 73 9.49 1.07 -1.98
C GLY A 73 10.05 1.16 -0.55
N VAL A 74 9.95 0.07 0.23
CA VAL A 74 10.56 -0.03 1.57
C VAL A 74 12.07 0.13 1.49
N GLY A 75 12.73 -0.48 0.50
CA GLY A 75 14.16 -0.27 0.25
C GLY A 75 14.49 1.20 -0.03
N GLY A 76 13.63 1.89 -0.77
CA GLY A 76 13.74 3.34 -1.03
C GLY A 76 13.64 4.18 0.23
N LEU A 77 12.67 3.87 1.11
CA LEU A 77 12.51 4.53 2.41
C LEU A 77 13.72 4.27 3.32
N ALA A 78 14.19 3.02 3.39
CA ALA A 78 15.38 2.68 4.18
C ALA A 78 16.61 3.42 3.71
N LEU A 79 16.83 3.52 2.40
CA LEU A 79 17.95 4.26 1.81
C LEU A 79 17.86 5.76 2.09
N ALA A 80 16.65 6.34 1.99
CA ALA A 80 16.44 7.75 2.30
C ALA A 80 16.68 8.03 3.79
N GLY A 81 16.16 7.17 4.68
CA GLY A 81 16.40 7.26 6.12
C GLY A 81 17.88 7.14 6.48
N TYR A 82 18.60 6.18 5.87
CA TYR A 82 20.04 6.02 6.06
C TYR A 82 20.83 7.27 5.65
N ARG A 83 20.34 8.02 4.67
CA ARG A 83 20.94 9.28 4.20
C ARG A 83 20.53 10.51 5.01
N GLY A 84 19.78 10.30 6.10
CA GLY A 84 19.38 11.38 7.01
C GLY A 84 18.18 12.19 6.51
N ALA A 85 17.30 11.59 5.74
CA ALA A 85 16.06 12.25 5.31
C ALA A 85 15.20 12.68 6.51
N PRO A 86 14.44 13.82 6.39
CA PRO A 86 13.54 14.26 7.44
C PRO A 86 12.50 13.20 7.80
N ALA A 87 12.24 13.00 9.09
CA ALA A 87 11.32 11.99 9.59
C ALA A 87 9.90 12.19 9.03
N GLU A 88 9.45 13.44 8.93
CA GLU A 88 8.14 13.80 8.41
C GLU A 88 7.95 13.32 6.95
N ALA A 89 8.94 13.56 6.11
CA ALA A 89 8.90 13.12 4.72
C ALA A 89 8.89 11.59 4.60
N LEU A 90 9.67 10.91 5.43
CA LEU A 90 9.71 9.44 5.50
C LEU A 90 8.37 8.86 5.99
N LEU A 91 7.75 9.45 6.99
CA LEU A 91 6.46 9.00 7.52
C LEU A 91 5.34 9.17 6.49
N VAL A 92 5.27 10.33 5.82
CA VAL A 92 4.29 10.55 4.76
C VAL A 92 4.50 9.56 3.60
N ALA A 93 5.76 9.34 3.19
CA ALA A 93 6.08 8.40 2.14
C ALA A 93 5.76 6.94 2.55
N ALA A 94 6.01 6.56 3.79
CA ALA A 94 5.70 5.23 4.31
C ALA A 94 4.18 4.96 4.35
N VAL A 95 3.41 5.92 4.86
CA VAL A 95 1.94 5.82 4.88
C VAL A 95 1.42 5.73 3.45
N GLY A 96 1.87 6.61 2.55
CA GLY A 96 1.46 6.58 1.16
C GLY A 96 1.79 5.27 0.44
N LEU A 97 2.98 4.71 0.67
CA LEU A 97 3.39 3.41 0.12
C LEU A 97 2.52 2.26 0.62
N THR A 98 2.28 2.21 1.93
CA THR A 98 1.47 1.16 2.56
C THR A 98 0.02 1.22 2.08
N VAL A 99 -0.58 2.40 2.07
CA VAL A 99 -1.95 2.62 1.57
C VAL A 99 -2.05 2.28 0.08
N ALA A 100 -1.04 2.66 -0.73
CA ALA A 100 -1.03 2.34 -2.15
C ALA A 100 -1.01 0.83 -2.40
N TRP A 101 -0.14 0.11 -1.70
CA TRP A 101 -0.04 -1.34 -1.80
C TRP A 101 -1.32 -2.03 -1.34
N ASP A 102 -1.84 -1.65 -0.18
CA ASP A 102 -3.04 -2.24 0.42
C ASP A 102 -4.28 -2.06 -0.48
N ILE A 103 -4.50 -0.85 -1.02
CA ILE A 103 -5.60 -0.60 -1.96
C ILE A 103 -5.42 -1.37 -3.27
N ALA A 104 -4.18 -1.49 -3.79
CA ALA A 104 -3.92 -2.24 -5.01
C ALA A 104 -4.23 -3.73 -4.82
N ASP A 105 -3.76 -4.32 -3.73
CA ASP A 105 -3.96 -5.74 -3.41
C ASP A 105 -5.43 -6.04 -3.14
N HIS A 106 -6.10 -5.21 -2.33
CA HIS A 106 -7.55 -5.29 -2.13
C HIS A 106 -8.33 -5.19 -3.44
N GLY A 107 -7.90 -4.29 -4.35
CA GLY A 107 -8.51 -4.13 -5.67
C GLY A 107 -8.38 -5.37 -6.56
N VAL A 108 -7.23 -6.06 -6.51
CA VAL A 108 -7.03 -7.34 -7.22
C VAL A 108 -8.00 -8.40 -6.67
N GLY A 109 -8.07 -8.56 -5.35
CA GLY A 109 -8.99 -9.51 -4.71
C GLY A 109 -10.47 -9.22 -5.01
N LEU A 110 -10.88 -7.95 -5.04
CA LEU A 110 -12.24 -7.56 -5.44
C LEU A 110 -12.53 -7.91 -6.90
N GLY A 111 -11.57 -7.70 -7.80
CA GLY A 111 -11.72 -8.06 -9.21
C GLY A 111 -11.98 -9.55 -9.41
N GLU A 112 -11.31 -10.39 -8.62
CA GLU A 112 -11.46 -11.86 -8.67
C GLU A 112 -12.80 -12.33 -8.09
N GLN A 113 -13.31 -11.66 -7.04
CA GLN A 113 -14.51 -12.12 -6.31
C GLN A 113 -15.82 -11.63 -6.92
N VAL A 114 -15.89 -10.38 -7.34
CA VAL A 114 -17.16 -9.72 -7.73
C VAL A 114 -17.13 -9.14 -9.15
N GLY A 115 -15.97 -9.15 -9.81
CA GLY A 115 -15.82 -8.52 -11.11
C GLY A 115 -15.92 -6.99 -11.05
N ARG A 116 -15.79 -6.36 -12.23
CA ARG A 116 -15.72 -4.89 -12.38
C ARG A 116 -17.05 -4.15 -12.15
N GLY A 117 -18.15 -4.87 -12.06
CA GLY A 117 -19.48 -4.36 -12.44
C GLY A 117 -20.32 -3.72 -11.37
N ALA A 118 -19.96 -3.65 -10.11
CA ALA A 118 -20.93 -3.22 -9.14
C ALA A 118 -20.46 -2.12 -8.18
N ARG A 119 -21.29 -1.75 -7.29
CA ARG A 119 -21.22 -0.75 -6.22
C ARG A 119 -19.92 -0.78 -5.36
N VAL A 120 -18.81 -1.18 -5.97
CA VAL A 120 -17.50 -1.41 -5.36
C VAL A 120 -16.84 -0.09 -4.90
N ARG A 121 -17.24 1.06 -5.49
CA ARG A 121 -16.65 2.36 -5.14
C ARG A 121 -16.76 2.69 -3.66
N ARG A 122 -17.91 2.38 -3.04
CA ARG A 122 -18.10 2.61 -1.60
C ARG A 122 -17.21 1.69 -0.78
N ASN A 123 -17.09 0.43 -1.17
CA ASN A 123 -16.20 -0.53 -0.50
C ASN A 123 -14.75 -0.06 -0.58
N VAL A 124 -14.25 0.28 -1.77
CA VAL A 124 -12.90 0.81 -1.96
C VAL A 124 -12.67 2.09 -1.15
N ALA A 125 -13.64 3.02 -1.12
CA ALA A 125 -13.51 4.26 -0.37
C ALA A 125 -13.44 4.02 1.15
N VAL A 126 -14.28 3.11 1.68
CA VAL A 126 -14.27 2.76 3.11
C VAL A 126 -12.96 2.06 3.48
N HIS A 127 -12.51 1.11 2.66
CA HIS A 127 -11.25 0.41 2.87
C HIS A 127 -10.05 1.38 2.84
N ALA A 128 -9.96 2.20 1.80
CA ALA A 128 -8.91 3.21 1.67
C ALA A 128 -8.90 4.22 2.83
N GLY A 129 -10.08 4.64 3.28
CA GLY A 129 -10.22 5.52 4.43
C GLY A 129 -9.77 4.87 5.73
N ALA A 130 -10.10 3.59 5.94
CA ALA A 130 -9.64 2.83 7.10
C ALA A 130 -8.12 2.64 7.09
N SER A 131 -7.55 2.24 5.95
CA SER A 131 -6.10 2.07 5.80
C SER A 131 -5.34 3.37 6.02
N LEU A 132 -5.85 4.49 5.47
CA LEU A 132 -5.27 5.81 5.69
C LEU A 132 -5.33 6.22 7.16
N LEU A 133 -6.46 5.99 7.83
CA LEU A 133 -6.63 6.29 9.26
C LEU A 133 -5.63 5.50 10.10
N VAL A 134 -5.52 4.20 9.88
CA VAL A 134 -4.57 3.34 10.60
C VAL A 134 -3.14 3.77 10.33
N GLY A 135 -2.79 4.04 9.06
CA GLY A 135 -1.46 4.52 8.68
C GLY A 135 -1.12 5.87 9.32
N ALA A 136 -2.07 6.81 9.32
CA ALA A 136 -1.88 8.13 9.95
C ALA A 136 -1.72 8.03 11.48
N LEU A 137 -2.51 7.18 12.15
CA LEU A 137 -2.37 6.95 13.58
C LEU A 137 -1.02 6.31 13.92
N ALA A 138 -0.58 5.31 13.14
CA ALA A 138 0.72 4.70 13.31
C ALA A 138 1.87 5.72 13.11
N ALA A 139 1.79 6.54 12.07
CA ALA A 139 2.77 7.60 11.82
C ALA A 139 2.79 8.65 12.95
N ALA A 140 1.62 9.08 13.44
CA ALA A 140 1.52 10.02 14.54
C ALA A 140 2.13 9.45 15.83
N LEU A 141 1.91 8.16 16.10
CA LEU A 141 2.49 7.48 17.26
C LEU A 141 4.01 7.40 17.16
N VAL A 142 4.53 6.98 16.01
CA VAL A 142 5.98 6.92 15.75
C VAL A 142 6.61 8.31 15.87
N TYR A 143 5.97 9.33 15.27
CA TYR A 143 6.45 10.71 15.37
C TYR A 143 6.45 11.24 16.79
N GLY A 144 5.35 10.98 17.53
CA GLY A 144 5.26 11.34 18.95
C GLY A 144 6.35 10.70 19.81
N VAL A 145 6.63 9.41 19.58
CA VAL A 145 7.75 8.72 20.25
C VAL A 145 9.09 9.36 19.87
N THR A 146 9.30 9.69 18.60
CA THR A 146 10.55 10.35 18.15
C THR A 146 10.78 11.68 18.86
N LEU A 147 9.71 12.48 19.03
CA LEU A 147 9.78 13.76 19.75
C LEU A 147 10.03 13.57 21.25
N ALA A 148 9.43 12.57 21.87
CA ALA A 148 9.53 12.33 23.31
C ALA A 148 10.92 11.78 23.71
N VAL A 149 11.55 10.98 22.85
CA VAL A 149 12.82 10.31 23.15
C VAL A 149 14.06 11.14 22.76
N GLY A 150 13.86 12.24 22.01
CA GLY A 150 14.94 13.21 21.72
C GLY A 150 16.10 12.60 20.94
N GLY A 151 15.86 11.98 19.80
CA GLY A 151 16.85 11.51 18.82
C GLY A 151 18.05 10.73 19.38
N GLY A 152 18.24 9.48 18.97
CA GLY A 152 19.45 8.71 19.28
C GLY A 152 19.26 7.46 20.14
N GLN A 153 18.07 6.85 20.09
CA GLN A 153 17.81 5.57 20.77
C GLN A 153 17.58 4.44 19.74
N PRO A 154 18.63 3.98 19.03
CA PRO A 154 18.49 2.91 18.06
C PRO A 154 17.96 1.61 18.66
N VAL A 155 18.24 1.38 19.95
CA VAL A 155 17.78 0.20 20.70
C VAL A 155 16.25 0.23 20.92
N ALA A 156 15.68 1.40 21.28
CA ALA A 156 14.23 1.54 21.46
C ALA A 156 13.48 1.36 20.13
N ALA A 157 13.99 1.93 19.04
CA ALA A 157 13.42 1.74 17.70
C ALA A 157 13.46 0.27 17.27
N LEU A 158 14.58 -0.43 17.52
CA LEU A 158 14.72 -1.85 17.24
C LEU A 158 13.76 -2.70 18.08
N ALA A 159 13.62 -2.40 19.37
CA ALA A 159 12.69 -3.11 20.26
C ALA A 159 11.24 -2.95 19.82
N LEU A 160 10.81 -1.73 19.43
CA LEU A 160 9.47 -1.46 18.91
C LEU A 160 9.22 -2.18 17.57
N LEU A 161 10.22 -2.22 16.69
CA LEU A 161 10.12 -2.92 15.41
C LEU A 161 9.99 -4.43 15.62
N LEU A 162 10.77 -5.01 16.53
CA LEU A 162 10.67 -6.42 16.90
C LEU A 162 9.33 -6.74 17.55
N ALA A 163 8.87 -5.92 18.50
CA ALA A 163 7.58 -6.10 19.15
C ALA A 163 6.43 -6.01 18.13
N GLY A 164 6.47 -5.02 17.23
CA GLY A 164 5.49 -4.88 16.15
C GLY A 164 5.51 -6.07 15.18
N GLY A 165 6.68 -6.55 14.81
CA GLY A 165 6.85 -7.74 13.98
C GLY A 165 6.29 -9.01 14.64
N ILE A 166 6.58 -9.21 15.94
CA ILE A 166 6.05 -10.34 16.73
C ILE A 166 4.53 -10.24 16.84
N ALA A 167 3.98 -9.06 17.12
CA ALA A 167 2.54 -8.83 17.21
C ALA A 167 1.85 -9.13 15.88
N LEU A 168 2.43 -8.70 14.75
CA LEU A 168 1.92 -8.97 13.42
C LEU A 168 1.91 -10.46 13.10
N ILE A 169 3.02 -11.16 13.35
CA ILE A 169 3.11 -12.62 13.15
C ILE A 169 2.09 -13.36 14.02
N SER A 170 1.90 -12.89 15.26
CA SER A 170 0.93 -13.49 16.18
C SER A 170 -0.52 -13.28 15.74
N ALA A 171 -0.83 -12.13 15.12
CA ALA A 171 -2.16 -11.82 14.61
C ALA A 171 -2.51 -12.58 13.31
N LEU A 172 -1.50 -13.05 12.57
CA LEU A 172 -1.66 -13.79 11.31
C LEU A 172 -1.75 -15.32 11.50
N ARG A 173 -1.63 -15.83 12.73
CA ARG A 173 -1.79 -17.25 13.10
C ARG A 173 -3.18 -17.54 13.61
#